data_34c0a48cc3b3c692a24c62884e033c01
#
_entry.id   34c0a48cc3b3c692a24c62884e033c01
#
_cell.length_a   1.000
_cell.length_b   1.000
_cell.length_c   1.000
_cell.angle_alpha   90.00
_cell.angle_beta   90.00
_cell.angle_gamma   90.00
#
_symmetry.space_group_name_H-M   'P 1'
#
loop_
_entity.id
_entity.type
_entity.pdbx_description
1 polymer ?
#
loop_
_entity_poly.entity_id
_entity_poly.type
_entity_poly.pdbx_seq_one_letter_code
_entity_poly.pdbx_strand_id
1 'polypeptide(L)'
;MDMKRRNFLKMTAALAAAGVSPSLLAAGKEQFTVYGAPAMPSVTIAVAALQGKLAKQADVSLKIWRSPDQLRAGVASGQFKVMMSPSNVGVNLRNQGQKVGMVNILTNGITQLMCKGSAIASPQDLVGKKILVPFKNDMPDIVLQALLKKLKIDAHKVGITYTATPPEAVGLFLSKDYHAAILPEPMASAGMLKGKTMGVNVVRGFDLVKAWGQAFDTKPLIPMAGIIANEEYFHAHKAQFDIFHQDLKNALNWILVNRQSAAKIGKNYLPAPEPALVMGLDGARLTVTKGSEVKNEILKFYEILMQFNPKLLGGKLPDNGFFLA
;
A
#
# COMPACT_ATOMS: atom_id res chain seq x y z
N MET A 1 13.24 39.18 -66.31
CA MET A 1 12.61 38.86 -65.04
C MET A 1 12.96 37.42 -64.60
N ASP A 2 14.24 37.01 -64.70
CA ASP A 2 14.64 35.58 -64.51
C ASP A 2 15.94 35.34 -63.70
N MET A 3 16.44 36.34 -63.03
CA MET A 3 17.69 36.19 -62.26
C MET A 3 17.44 35.94 -60.75
N LYS A 4 16.23 36.09 -60.22
CA LYS A 4 15.94 35.90 -58.80
C LYS A 4 15.58 34.45 -58.39
N ARG A 5 15.09 33.64 -59.35
CA ARG A 5 14.79 32.22 -59.08
C ARG A 5 16.00 31.28 -59.05
N ARG A 6 17.02 31.57 -59.85
CA ARG A 6 18.25 30.73 -59.91
C ARG A 6 19.16 30.89 -58.66
N ASN A 7 19.11 32.04 -58.00
CA ASN A 7 19.88 32.27 -56.79
C ASN A 7 19.22 31.65 -55.52
N PHE A 8 17.90 31.51 -55.53
CA PHE A 8 17.18 30.86 -54.43
C PHE A 8 17.41 29.33 -54.40
N LEU A 9 17.51 28.69 -55.58
CA LEU A 9 17.82 27.25 -55.71
C LEU A 9 19.26 26.89 -55.42
N LYS A 10 20.19 27.83 -55.52
CA LYS A 10 21.59 27.59 -55.12
C LYS A 10 21.85 27.77 -53.63
N MET A 11 21.03 28.51 -52.89
CA MET A 11 21.11 28.64 -51.46
C MET A 11 20.49 27.47 -50.70
N THR A 12 19.53 26.76 -51.30
CA THR A 12 18.95 25.56 -50.67
C THR A 12 19.79 24.29 -50.83
N ALA A 13 20.72 24.25 -51.77
CA ALA A 13 21.61 23.10 -51.94
C ALA A 13 22.90 23.13 -51.04
N ALA A 14 23.23 24.28 -50.46
CA ALA A 14 24.41 24.41 -49.59
C ALA A 14 24.09 24.17 -48.11
N LEU A 15 22.82 24.05 -47.71
CA LEU A 15 22.39 23.71 -46.33
C LEU A 15 22.17 22.21 -46.09
N ALA A 16 22.30 21.39 -47.13
CA ALA A 16 22.12 19.94 -47.02
C ALA A 16 23.44 19.17 -46.71
N ALA A 17 24.58 19.87 -46.64
CA ALA A 17 25.90 19.25 -46.34
C ALA A 17 26.47 19.64 -44.95
N ALA A 18 25.78 20.48 -44.18
CA ALA A 18 26.05 20.60 -42.76
C ALA A 18 25.34 19.41 -42.10
N GLY A 19 26.11 18.38 -41.74
CA GLY A 19 25.64 17.23 -40.99
C GLY A 19 24.81 17.72 -39.80
N VAL A 20 23.46 17.66 -39.90
CA VAL A 20 22.59 17.71 -38.80
C VAL A 20 22.88 16.44 -38.02
N SER A 21 23.87 16.49 -37.11
CA SER A 21 23.90 15.54 -36.02
C SER A 21 22.48 15.47 -35.51
N PRO A 22 21.85 14.28 -35.41
CA PRO A 22 20.61 14.19 -34.71
C PRO A 22 20.92 14.75 -33.33
N SER A 23 20.35 15.93 -33.02
CA SER A 23 20.38 16.44 -31.69
C SER A 23 19.90 15.26 -30.84
N LEU A 24 20.79 14.73 -30.03
CA LEU A 24 20.42 13.95 -28.87
C LEU A 24 19.48 14.90 -28.09
N LEU A 25 18.19 14.90 -28.48
CA LEU A 25 17.12 15.28 -27.60
C LEU A 25 17.43 14.47 -26.34
N ALA A 26 17.88 15.13 -25.29
CA ALA A 26 18.12 14.52 -24.01
C ALA A 26 16.83 13.76 -23.70
N ALA A 27 16.86 12.47 -23.97
CA ALA A 27 15.71 11.60 -23.70
C ALA A 27 15.44 11.81 -22.21
N GLY A 28 14.31 12.47 -21.90
CA GLY A 28 13.92 12.71 -20.52
C GLY A 28 13.98 11.37 -19.80
N LYS A 29 14.39 11.36 -18.55
CA LYS A 29 14.44 10.13 -17.75
C LYS A 29 13.13 9.37 -17.90
N GLU A 30 13.21 8.07 -18.08
CA GLU A 30 12.05 7.21 -18.15
C GLU A 30 11.22 7.33 -16.86
N GLN A 31 9.89 7.38 -17.01
CA GLN A 31 8.96 7.53 -15.89
C GLN A 31 8.77 6.21 -15.15
N PHE A 32 9.05 6.17 -13.86
CA PHE A 32 8.77 5.03 -12.98
C PHE A 32 7.80 5.49 -11.89
N THR A 33 6.48 5.48 -12.21
CA THR A 33 5.45 5.92 -11.27
C THR A 33 4.93 4.77 -10.43
N VAL A 34 4.99 4.90 -9.10
CA VAL A 34 4.39 3.98 -8.14
C VAL A 34 3.09 4.59 -7.59
N TYR A 35 1.99 3.85 -7.68
CA TYR A 35 0.72 4.25 -7.10
C TYR A 35 0.59 3.67 -5.69
N GLY A 36 0.86 4.47 -4.67
CA GLY A 36 0.85 4.09 -3.26
C GLY A 36 -0.54 4.14 -2.63
N ALA A 37 -0.67 3.45 -1.50
CA ALA A 37 -1.86 3.50 -0.64
C ALA A 37 -1.78 4.67 0.36
N PRO A 38 -2.91 5.20 0.89
CA PRO A 38 -2.91 6.16 1.99
C PRO A 38 -2.58 5.49 3.33
N ALA A 39 -1.43 4.81 3.40
CA ALA A 39 -1.00 3.98 4.53
C ALA A 39 0.53 4.02 4.72
N MET A 40 1.01 3.68 5.91
CA MET A 40 2.42 3.81 6.31
C MET A 40 3.46 3.24 5.34
N PRO A 41 3.26 2.08 4.66
CA PRO A 41 4.27 1.58 3.72
C PRO A 41 4.59 2.55 2.57
N SER A 42 3.67 3.48 2.25
CA SER A 42 3.93 4.54 1.25
C SER A 42 5.04 5.50 1.67
N VAL A 43 5.35 5.62 2.97
CA VAL A 43 6.53 6.38 3.42
C VAL A 43 7.82 5.71 2.94
N THR A 44 7.89 4.37 2.98
CA THR A 44 9.04 3.63 2.45
C THR A 44 9.22 3.86 0.95
N ILE A 45 8.11 3.85 0.21
CA ILE A 45 8.11 4.16 -1.23
C ILE A 45 8.57 5.60 -1.49
N ALA A 46 8.05 6.57 -0.70
CA ALA A 46 8.41 7.98 -0.84
C ALA A 46 9.91 8.24 -0.61
N VAL A 47 10.48 7.63 0.44
CA VAL A 47 11.91 7.75 0.74
C VAL A 47 12.75 7.09 -0.37
N ALA A 48 12.36 5.89 -0.84
CA ALA A 48 13.03 5.22 -1.95
C ALA A 48 12.98 6.05 -3.25
N ALA A 49 11.84 6.67 -3.56
CA ALA A 49 11.68 7.52 -4.73
C ALA A 49 12.55 8.79 -4.67
N LEU A 50 12.75 9.35 -3.48
CA LEU A 50 13.52 10.60 -3.30
C LEU A 50 15.03 10.36 -3.18
N GLN A 51 15.46 9.27 -2.53
CA GLN A 51 16.83 9.04 -2.13
C GLN A 51 17.46 7.81 -2.78
N GLY A 52 16.68 7.01 -3.49
CA GLY A 52 17.12 5.76 -4.08
C GLY A 52 18.07 5.93 -5.27
N LYS A 53 18.75 4.85 -5.62
CA LYS A 53 19.64 4.80 -6.79
C LYS A 53 18.85 4.89 -8.09
N LEU A 54 17.62 4.34 -8.13
CA LEU A 54 16.76 4.39 -9.31
C LEU A 54 16.41 5.83 -9.70
N ALA A 55 16.24 6.74 -8.73
CA ALA A 55 15.97 8.17 -8.99
C ALA A 55 17.09 8.90 -9.75
N LYS A 56 18.30 8.33 -9.80
CA LYS A 56 19.40 8.84 -10.63
C LYS A 56 19.25 8.44 -12.10
N GLN A 57 18.56 7.33 -12.38
CA GLN A 57 18.44 6.72 -13.71
C GLN A 57 17.05 6.96 -14.33
N ALA A 58 16.00 7.04 -13.51
CA ALA A 58 14.61 7.25 -13.92
C ALA A 58 13.99 8.41 -13.15
N ASP A 59 12.87 8.93 -13.66
CA ASP A 59 12.01 9.88 -12.92
C ASP A 59 11.03 9.07 -12.07
N VAL A 60 11.46 8.81 -10.82
CA VAL A 60 10.68 7.99 -9.87
C VAL A 60 9.70 8.87 -9.12
N SER A 61 8.42 8.54 -9.21
CA SER A 61 7.36 9.31 -8.56
C SER A 61 6.40 8.42 -7.76
N LEU A 62 5.86 8.97 -6.67
CA LEU A 62 4.82 8.36 -5.87
C LEU A 62 3.54 9.17 -6.02
N LYS A 63 2.44 8.50 -6.40
CA LYS A 63 1.08 9.05 -6.42
C LYS A 63 0.21 8.21 -5.51
N ILE A 64 -0.57 8.85 -4.62
CA ILE A 64 -1.43 8.12 -3.68
C ILE A 64 -2.83 7.94 -4.29
N TRP A 65 -3.29 6.70 -4.41
CA TRP A 65 -4.69 6.42 -4.73
C TRP A 65 -5.59 6.69 -3.51
N ARG A 66 -6.85 7.07 -3.77
CA ARG A 66 -7.76 7.57 -2.72
C ARG A 66 -8.72 6.50 -2.18
N SER A 67 -9.03 5.48 -2.99
CA SER A 67 -9.97 4.43 -2.64
C SER A 67 -9.60 3.11 -3.29
N PRO A 68 -10.05 1.96 -2.74
CA PRO A 68 -9.90 0.66 -3.37
C PRO A 68 -10.49 0.59 -4.79
N ASP A 69 -11.57 1.32 -5.06
CA ASP A 69 -12.18 1.36 -6.40
C ASP A 69 -11.31 2.09 -7.41
N GLN A 70 -10.65 3.17 -7.00
CA GLN A 70 -9.67 3.86 -7.85
C GLN A 70 -8.48 2.94 -8.17
N LEU A 71 -8.00 2.15 -7.19
CA LEU A 71 -6.94 1.17 -7.41
C LEU A 71 -7.39 0.15 -8.48
N ARG A 72 -8.57 -0.46 -8.31
CA ARG A 72 -9.09 -1.47 -9.24
C ARG A 72 -9.29 -0.89 -10.65
N ALA A 73 -9.88 0.30 -10.75
CA ALA A 73 -10.06 1.01 -12.03
C ALA A 73 -8.73 1.36 -12.71
N GLY A 74 -7.73 1.80 -11.94
CA GLY A 74 -6.40 2.12 -12.44
C GLY A 74 -5.66 0.90 -13.01
N VAL A 75 -5.84 -0.27 -12.39
CA VAL A 75 -5.30 -1.54 -12.91
C VAL A 75 -6.07 -1.96 -14.18
N ALA A 76 -7.40 -1.98 -14.13
CA ALA A 76 -8.24 -2.41 -15.24
C ALA A 76 -8.03 -1.56 -16.50
N SER A 77 -7.81 -0.26 -16.35
CA SER A 77 -7.50 0.65 -17.47
C SER A 77 -6.05 0.55 -17.96
N GLY A 78 -5.19 -0.19 -17.27
CA GLY A 78 -3.76 -0.26 -17.57
C GLY A 78 -2.96 1.00 -17.19
N GLN A 79 -3.59 1.97 -16.52
CA GLN A 79 -2.90 3.19 -16.04
C GLN A 79 -1.91 2.90 -14.92
N PHE A 80 -2.27 1.99 -14.00
CA PHE A 80 -1.41 1.62 -12.87
C PHE A 80 -0.53 0.44 -13.26
N LYS A 81 0.73 0.72 -13.60
CA LYS A 81 1.73 -0.32 -13.95
C LYS A 81 2.46 -0.86 -12.72
N VAL A 82 2.70 -0.01 -11.71
CA VAL A 82 3.33 -0.36 -10.45
C VAL A 82 2.49 0.24 -9.32
N MET A 83 1.98 -0.59 -8.43
CA MET A 83 1.10 -0.12 -7.37
C MET A 83 1.30 -0.85 -6.06
N MET A 84 1.15 -0.14 -4.96
CA MET A 84 0.93 -0.75 -3.65
C MET A 84 -0.53 -1.18 -3.54
N SER A 85 -0.77 -2.42 -3.20
CA SER A 85 -2.10 -3.02 -3.09
C SER A 85 -2.20 -3.93 -1.87
N PRO A 86 -3.38 -4.09 -1.27
CA PRO A 86 -3.66 -5.24 -0.42
C PRO A 86 -3.35 -6.53 -1.18
N SER A 87 -2.70 -7.49 -0.51
CA SER A 87 -2.18 -8.69 -1.18
C SER A 87 -3.28 -9.54 -1.82
N ASN A 88 -4.44 -9.66 -1.15
CA ASN A 88 -5.60 -10.37 -1.68
C ASN A 88 -6.20 -9.72 -2.93
N VAL A 89 -6.15 -8.38 -3.04
CA VAL A 89 -6.65 -7.66 -4.21
C VAL A 89 -5.81 -7.99 -5.44
N GLY A 90 -4.47 -8.08 -5.29
CA GLY A 90 -3.58 -8.51 -6.37
C GLY A 90 -3.95 -9.88 -6.94
N VAL A 91 -4.18 -10.87 -6.05
CA VAL A 91 -4.63 -12.21 -6.46
C VAL A 91 -6.01 -12.18 -7.12
N ASN A 92 -6.94 -11.43 -6.53
CA ASN A 92 -8.29 -11.30 -7.07
C ASN A 92 -8.26 -10.75 -8.50
N LEU A 93 -7.51 -9.67 -8.74
CA LEU A 93 -7.34 -9.07 -10.06
C LEU A 93 -6.72 -10.06 -11.06
N ARG A 94 -5.66 -10.79 -10.65
CA ARG A 94 -5.05 -11.83 -11.50
C ARG A 94 -6.04 -12.93 -11.86
N ASN A 95 -6.78 -13.43 -10.89
CA ASN A 95 -7.76 -14.49 -11.11
C ASN A 95 -8.96 -14.04 -11.95
N GLN A 96 -9.19 -12.72 -12.05
CA GLN A 96 -10.13 -12.08 -12.97
C GLN A 96 -9.52 -11.75 -14.36
N GLY A 97 -8.30 -12.24 -14.65
CA GLY A 97 -7.66 -12.10 -15.96
C GLY A 97 -6.75 -10.88 -16.11
N GLN A 98 -6.54 -10.07 -15.06
CA GLN A 98 -5.56 -8.98 -15.13
C GLN A 98 -4.14 -9.54 -15.10
N LYS A 99 -3.27 -9.07 -15.99
CA LYS A 99 -1.85 -9.47 -16.05
C LYS A 99 -1.05 -8.73 -14.96
N VAL A 100 -1.22 -9.14 -13.72
CA VAL A 100 -0.53 -8.55 -12.57
C VAL A 100 0.08 -9.62 -11.68
N GLY A 101 1.17 -9.28 -11.02
CA GLY A 101 1.82 -10.16 -10.05
C GLY A 101 2.50 -9.40 -8.92
N MET A 102 2.83 -10.12 -7.86
CA MET A 102 3.43 -9.59 -6.65
C MET A 102 4.94 -9.49 -6.78
N VAL A 103 5.46 -8.31 -6.51
CA VAL A 103 6.90 -8.04 -6.46
C VAL A 103 7.43 -8.24 -5.05
N ASN A 104 6.79 -7.64 -4.05
CA ASN A 104 7.21 -7.74 -2.65
C ASN A 104 6.05 -7.52 -1.68
N ILE A 105 6.32 -7.79 -0.39
CA ILE A 105 5.49 -7.37 0.75
C ILE A 105 6.17 -6.20 1.45
N LEU A 106 5.41 -5.18 1.80
CA LEU A 106 5.88 -3.97 2.50
C LEU A 106 5.36 -3.85 3.93
N THR A 107 4.40 -4.67 4.34
CA THR A 107 3.91 -4.72 5.72
C THR A 107 3.34 -6.09 6.06
N ASN A 108 3.62 -6.51 7.29
CA ASN A 108 3.08 -7.72 7.92
C ASN A 108 1.95 -7.41 8.91
N GLY A 109 1.19 -6.32 8.67
CA GLY A 109 0.01 -5.93 9.44
C GLY A 109 0.08 -4.50 9.96
N ILE A 110 -0.65 -3.59 9.31
CA ILE A 110 -0.72 -2.15 9.69
C ILE A 110 -1.95 -1.78 10.51
N THR A 111 -2.87 -2.73 10.67
CA THR A 111 -4.18 -2.47 11.28
C THR A 111 -4.10 -2.60 12.79
N GLN A 112 -4.63 -1.61 13.50
CA GLN A 112 -4.64 -1.50 14.96
C GLN A 112 -6.07 -1.45 15.48
N LEU A 113 -6.34 -2.08 16.62
CA LEU A 113 -7.56 -1.88 17.39
C LEU A 113 -7.34 -0.70 18.32
N MET A 114 -8.11 0.36 18.13
CA MET A 114 -8.11 1.56 18.96
C MET A 114 -9.32 1.53 19.88
N CYS A 115 -9.17 1.79 21.17
CA CYS A 115 -10.21 1.72 22.20
C CYS A 115 -10.36 3.05 22.93
N LYS A 116 -11.60 3.43 23.33
CA LYS A 116 -11.86 4.53 24.23
C LYS A 116 -11.80 4.05 25.69
N GLY A 117 -11.15 4.86 26.52
CA GLY A 117 -11.04 4.61 27.96
C GLY A 117 -10.05 3.49 28.25
N SER A 118 -10.52 2.23 28.32
CA SER A 118 -9.71 1.05 28.59
C SER A 118 -9.50 0.18 27.37
N ALA A 119 -8.39 -0.55 27.37
CA ALA A 119 -8.07 -1.49 26.30
C ALA A 119 -9.04 -2.68 26.29
N ILE A 120 -9.49 -3.08 25.09
CA ILE A 120 -10.13 -4.37 24.86
C ILE A 120 -8.99 -5.38 24.78
N ALA A 121 -8.96 -6.37 25.69
CA ALA A 121 -7.79 -7.23 25.91
C ALA A 121 -7.72 -8.45 24.96
N SER A 122 -8.90 -8.91 24.49
CA SER A 122 -9.01 -10.12 23.66
C SER A 122 -10.08 -9.97 22.58
N PRO A 123 -10.09 -10.79 21.52
CA PRO A 123 -11.16 -10.81 20.54
C PRO A 123 -12.54 -11.13 21.14
N GLN A 124 -12.61 -11.92 22.22
CA GLN A 124 -13.84 -12.28 22.92
C GLN A 124 -14.51 -11.07 23.55
N ASP A 125 -13.73 -10.11 24.01
CA ASP A 125 -14.21 -8.88 24.64
C ASP A 125 -14.84 -7.88 23.65
N LEU A 126 -14.82 -8.18 22.34
CA LEU A 126 -15.56 -7.42 21.31
C LEU A 126 -17.07 -7.63 21.40
N VAL A 127 -17.55 -8.72 22.02
CA VAL A 127 -18.97 -9.00 22.17
C VAL A 127 -19.65 -7.86 22.95
N GLY A 128 -20.74 -7.33 22.40
CA GLY A 128 -21.46 -6.18 22.95
C GLY A 128 -20.81 -4.82 22.71
N LYS A 129 -19.66 -4.75 22.04
CA LYS A 129 -18.99 -3.48 21.72
C LYS A 129 -19.46 -2.93 20.37
N LYS A 130 -19.59 -1.60 20.29
CA LYS A 130 -19.78 -0.87 19.02
C LYS A 130 -18.42 -0.51 18.45
N ILE A 131 -18.10 -0.99 17.28
CA ILE A 131 -16.79 -0.78 16.64
C ILE A 131 -16.94 -0.21 15.24
N LEU A 132 -16.01 0.64 14.85
CA LEU A 132 -15.89 1.20 13.50
C LEU A 132 -14.84 0.44 12.70
N VAL A 133 -15.17 0.13 11.46
CA VAL A 133 -14.27 -0.55 10.52
C VAL A 133 -14.33 0.16 9.17
N PRO A 134 -13.24 0.74 8.67
CA PRO A 134 -13.20 1.33 7.34
C PRO A 134 -13.11 0.25 6.25
N PHE A 135 -13.61 0.57 5.05
CA PHE A 135 -13.48 -0.27 3.87
C PHE A 135 -14.11 -1.65 4.03
N LYS A 136 -15.45 -1.70 4.08
CA LYS A 136 -16.20 -2.97 4.10
C LYS A 136 -15.71 -3.93 2.99
N ASN A 137 -15.52 -5.18 3.34
CA ASN A 137 -14.99 -6.25 2.46
C ASN A 137 -13.54 -6.04 1.99
N ASP A 138 -12.78 -5.10 2.56
CA ASP A 138 -11.35 -4.95 2.36
C ASP A 138 -10.56 -5.40 3.60
N MET A 139 -9.24 -5.31 3.55
CA MET A 139 -8.33 -6.00 4.47
C MET A 139 -8.62 -5.78 5.96
N PRO A 140 -8.96 -4.59 6.49
CA PRO A 140 -9.30 -4.43 7.91
C PRO A 140 -10.51 -5.26 8.34
N ASP A 141 -11.55 -5.27 7.51
CA ASP A 141 -12.77 -6.03 7.75
C ASP A 141 -12.56 -7.54 7.58
N ILE A 142 -11.86 -7.93 6.52
CA ILE A 142 -11.55 -9.35 6.21
C ILE A 142 -10.82 -10.00 7.39
N VAL A 143 -9.78 -9.37 7.92
CA VAL A 143 -9.00 -9.88 9.06
C VAL A 143 -9.88 -10.02 10.29
N LEU A 144 -10.69 -9.01 10.60
CA LEU A 144 -11.63 -9.07 11.73
C LEU A 144 -12.62 -10.22 11.56
N GLN A 145 -13.32 -10.29 10.44
CA GLN A 145 -14.37 -11.28 10.19
C GLN A 145 -13.82 -12.72 10.20
N ALA A 146 -12.64 -12.94 9.60
CA ALA A 146 -11.98 -14.24 9.63
C ALA A 146 -11.60 -14.64 11.06
N LEU A 147 -11.08 -13.70 11.86
CA LEU A 147 -10.73 -13.92 13.26
C LEU A 147 -11.98 -14.26 14.11
N LEU A 148 -13.06 -13.49 14.00
CA LEU A 148 -14.32 -13.75 14.71
C LEU A 148 -14.88 -15.14 14.35
N LYS A 149 -14.92 -15.49 13.06
CA LYS A 149 -15.39 -16.81 12.59
C LYS A 149 -14.52 -17.95 13.14
N LYS A 150 -13.18 -17.82 13.07
CA LYS A 150 -12.26 -18.85 13.57
C LYS A 150 -12.41 -19.09 15.07
N LEU A 151 -12.63 -18.01 15.84
CA LEU A 151 -12.80 -18.06 17.30
C LEU A 151 -14.24 -18.37 17.73
N LYS A 152 -15.15 -18.64 16.77
CA LYS A 152 -16.57 -18.89 17.01
C LYS A 152 -17.29 -17.77 17.77
N ILE A 153 -16.83 -16.53 17.56
CA ILE A 153 -17.47 -15.32 18.07
C ILE A 153 -18.58 -14.93 17.09
N ASP A 154 -19.80 -14.82 17.59
CA ASP A 154 -20.93 -14.39 16.78
C ASP A 154 -20.77 -12.91 16.37
N ALA A 155 -20.51 -12.67 15.08
CA ALA A 155 -20.32 -11.33 14.55
C ALA A 155 -21.55 -10.42 14.72
N HIS A 156 -22.77 -10.99 14.83
CA HIS A 156 -24.00 -10.21 15.12
C HIS A 156 -24.02 -9.64 16.54
N LYS A 157 -23.25 -10.22 17.46
CA LYS A 157 -23.07 -9.70 18.83
C LYS A 157 -21.98 -8.64 18.91
N VAL A 158 -21.30 -8.33 17.81
CA VAL A 158 -20.33 -7.23 17.69
C VAL A 158 -21.00 -6.15 16.85
N GLY A 159 -21.19 -4.97 17.40
CA GLY A 159 -21.88 -3.86 16.72
C GLY A 159 -20.95 -3.19 15.69
N ILE A 160 -20.73 -3.81 14.53
CA ILE A 160 -19.83 -3.31 13.49
C ILE A 160 -20.53 -2.25 12.65
N THR A 161 -19.96 -1.04 12.61
CA THR A 161 -20.36 0.05 11.72
C THR A 161 -19.25 0.30 10.72
N TYR A 162 -19.57 0.30 9.43
CA TYR A 162 -18.60 0.54 8.37
C TYR A 162 -18.52 2.00 7.98
N THR A 163 -17.32 2.45 7.63
CA THR A 163 -17.06 3.78 7.07
C THR A 163 -16.37 3.69 5.71
N ALA A 164 -16.54 4.73 4.90
CA ALA A 164 -15.92 4.78 3.59
C ALA A 164 -14.41 5.03 3.66
N THR A 165 -13.94 5.72 4.70
CA THR A 165 -12.52 6.09 4.85
C THR A 165 -12.04 6.00 6.29
N PRO A 166 -10.73 5.78 6.54
CA PRO A 166 -10.16 5.82 7.88
C PRO A 166 -10.29 7.20 8.59
N PRO A 167 -10.12 8.36 7.91
CA PRO A 167 -10.39 9.66 8.53
C PRO A 167 -11.82 9.83 9.06
N GLU A 168 -12.83 9.32 8.31
CA GLU A 168 -14.22 9.31 8.74
C GLU A 168 -14.38 8.44 10.00
N ALA A 169 -13.80 7.23 10.01
CA ALA A 169 -13.81 6.36 11.17
C ALA A 169 -13.21 7.06 12.40
N VAL A 170 -12.08 7.75 12.27
CA VAL A 170 -11.48 8.54 13.37
C VAL A 170 -12.45 9.63 13.87
N GLY A 171 -13.07 10.37 12.95
CA GLY A 171 -14.04 11.42 13.30
C GLY A 171 -15.22 10.89 14.12
N LEU A 172 -15.86 9.83 13.63
CA LEU A 172 -16.99 9.18 14.32
C LEU A 172 -16.57 8.53 15.63
N PHE A 173 -15.41 7.85 15.64
CA PHE A 173 -14.87 7.21 16.84
C PHE A 173 -14.69 8.21 17.98
N LEU A 174 -14.14 9.38 17.71
CA LEU A 174 -13.90 10.37 18.75
C LEU A 174 -15.14 11.13 19.19
N SER A 175 -16.11 11.37 18.28
CA SER A 175 -17.28 12.22 18.54
C SER A 175 -18.57 11.48 18.93
N LYS A 176 -18.68 10.17 18.64
CA LYS A 176 -19.90 9.37 18.86
C LYS A 176 -19.64 8.24 19.85
N ASP A 177 -20.72 7.54 20.24
CA ASP A 177 -20.69 6.44 21.20
C ASP A 177 -20.21 5.14 20.52
N TYR A 178 -18.89 5.06 20.25
CA TYR A 178 -18.21 3.84 19.83
C TYR A 178 -17.17 3.46 20.88
N HIS A 179 -17.03 2.16 21.14
CA HIS A 179 -16.06 1.62 22.09
C HIS A 179 -14.69 1.49 21.47
N ALA A 180 -14.63 1.12 20.17
CA ALA A 180 -13.39 0.90 19.45
C ALA A 180 -13.49 1.26 17.96
N ALA A 181 -12.34 1.34 17.31
CA ALA A 181 -12.19 1.43 15.86
C ALA A 181 -11.01 0.59 15.41
N ILE A 182 -11.15 -0.12 14.30
CA ILE A 182 -10.05 -0.80 13.62
C ILE A 182 -9.50 0.16 12.57
N LEU A 183 -8.26 0.61 12.73
CA LEU A 183 -7.66 1.66 11.91
C LEU A 183 -6.27 1.24 11.41
N PRO A 184 -5.95 1.49 10.13
CA PRO A 184 -4.59 1.33 9.64
C PRO A 184 -3.69 2.47 10.16
N GLU A 185 -2.39 2.21 10.31
CA GLU A 185 -1.42 3.28 10.50
C GLU A 185 -1.21 4.08 9.20
N PRO A 186 -1.09 5.41 9.26
CA PRO A 186 -0.89 6.26 10.46
C PRO A 186 -2.20 6.77 11.10
N MET A 187 -3.37 6.36 10.63
CA MET A 187 -4.64 6.90 11.13
C MET A 187 -4.96 6.46 12.57
N ALA A 188 -4.50 5.28 12.99
CA ALA A 188 -4.60 4.86 14.38
C ALA A 188 -3.86 5.83 15.31
N SER A 189 -2.61 6.14 15.00
CA SER A 189 -1.80 7.11 15.75
C SER A 189 -2.35 8.53 15.67
N ALA A 190 -2.88 8.96 14.51
CA ALA A 190 -3.55 10.25 14.37
C ALA A 190 -4.81 10.34 15.25
N GLY A 191 -5.57 9.25 15.35
CA GLY A 191 -6.72 9.14 16.24
C GLY A 191 -6.35 9.28 17.71
N MET A 192 -5.23 8.69 18.15
CA MET A 192 -4.73 8.85 19.52
C MET A 192 -4.37 10.32 19.83
N LEU A 193 -3.62 10.95 18.94
CA LEU A 193 -3.21 12.35 19.12
C LEU A 193 -4.41 13.30 19.14
N LYS A 194 -5.34 13.12 18.20
CA LYS A 194 -6.57 13.90 18.15
C LYS A 194 -7.46 13.66 19.39
N GLY A 195 -7.57 12.42 19.85
CA GLY A 195 -8.25 12.08 21.09
C GLY A 195 -7.69 12.84 22.28
N LYS A 196 -6.36 12.86 22.42
CA LYS A 196 -5.68 13.61 23.48
C LYS A 196 -6.04 15.11 23.46
N THR A 197 -6.09 15.75 22.30
CA THR A 197 -6.48 17.17 22.18
C THR A 197 -7.96 17.42 22.50
N MET A 198 -8.82 16.39 22.34
CA MET A 198 -10.25 16.45 22.64
C MET A 198 -10.59 15.98 24.06
N GLY A 199 -9.61 15.64 24.89
CA GLY A 199 -9.85 15.06 26.23
C GLY A 199 -10.38 13.64 26.20
N VAL A 200 -10.30 12.94 25.06
CA VAL A 200 -10.73 11.55 24.91
C VAL A 200 -9.52 10.64 25.09
N ASN A 201 -9.54 9.78 26.11
CA ASN A 201 -8.51 8.77 26.32
C ASN A 201 -8.64 7.68 25.24
N VAL A 202 -7.65 7.57 24.36
CA VAL A 202 -7.58 6.56 23.30
C VAL A 202 -6.35 5.71 23.51
N VAL A 203 -6.54 4.40 23.63
CA VAL A 203 -5.48 3.41 23.85
C VAL A 203 -5.53 2.32 22.77
N ARG A 204 -4.46 1.59 22.58
CA ARG A 204 -4.45 0.40 21.72
C ARG A 204 -5.10 -0.77 22.48
N GLY A 205 -5.92 -1.54 21.79
CA GLY A 205 -6.46 -2.81 22.28
C GLY A 205 -5.51 -3.99 21.99
N PHE A 206 -6.06 -5.20 21.95
CA PHE A 206 -5.27 -6.38 21.63
C PHE A 206 -4.64 -6.28 20.24
N ASP A 207 -3.50 -6.93 20.08
CA ASP A 207 -2.76 -6.96 18.84
C ASP A 207 -3.42 -7.94 17.85
N LEU A 208 -4.03 -7.41 16.79
CA LEU A 208 -4.72 -8.19 15.76
C LEU A 208 -3.81 -9.23 15.08
N VAL A 209 -2.53 -8.90 14.88
CA VAL A 209 -1.57 -9.80 14.22
C VAL A 209 -1.19 -10.95 15.14
N LYS A 210 -1.00 -10.68 16.44
CA LYS A 210 -0.77 -11.73 17.44
C LYS A 210 -1.99 -12.62 17.60
N ALA A 211 -3.19 -12.03 17.69
CA ALA A 211 -4.44 -12.77 17.78
C ALA A 211 -4.67 -13.65 16.54
N TRP A 212 -4.31 -13.16 15.34
CA TRP A 212 -4.32 -13.94 14.11
C TRP A 212 -3.40 -15.16 14.19
N GLY A 213 -2.14 -14.95 14.55
CA GLY A 213 -1.16 -16.03 14.68
C GLY A 213 -1.62 -17.13 15.65
N GLN A 214 -2.16 -16.73 16.80
CA GLN A 214 -2.70 -17.66 17.80
C GLN A 214 -3.95 -18.40 17.30
N ALA A 215 -4.89 -17.70 16.67
CA ALA A 215 -6.14 -18.29 16.21
C ALA A 215 -5.94 -19.29 15.06
N PHE A 216 -5.01 -19.03 14.15
CA PHE A 216 -4.77 -19.83 12.95
C PHE A 216 -3.54 -20.74 13.02
N ASP A 217 -2.86 -20.77 14.16
CA ASP A 217 -1.60 -21.53 14.36
C ASP A 217 -0.57 -21.19 13.28
N THR A 218 -0.28 -19.87 13.15
CA THR A 218 0.68 -19.34 12.20
C THR A 218 1.69 -18.43 12.89
N LYS A 219 2.77 -18.09 12.19
CA LYS A 219 3.60 -16.96 12.63
C LYS A 219 2.71 -15.71 12.83
N PRO A 220 2.99 -14.85 13.82
CA PRO A 220 2.23 -13.62 14.06
C PRO A 220 2.55 -12.56 12.99
N LEU A 221 2.15 -12.82 11.77
CA LEU A 221 2.27 -11.94 10.61
C LEU A 221 1.04 -12.08 9.71
N ILE A 222 0.65 -10.98 9.12
CA ILE A 222 -0.38 -10.91 8.08
C ILE A 222 0.29 -10.22 6.89
N PRO A 223 0.61 -10.92 5.78
CA PRO A 223 1.23 -10.30 4.59
C PRO A 223 0.20 -9.41 3.89
N MET A 224 -0.03 -8.23 4.50
CA MET A 224 -1.23 -7.43 4.26
C MET A 224 -1.18 -6.65 2.95
N ALA A 225 -0.04 -6.06 2.62
CA ALA A 225 0.11 -5.25 1.42
C ALA A 225 1.55 -5.21 0.92
N GLY A 226 1.70 -5.02 -0.38
CA GLY A 226 3.00 -4.91 -1.04
C GLY A 226 2.89 -4.30 -2.44
N ILE A 227 3.99 -4.31 -3.17
CA ILE A 227 4.03 -3.87 -4.56
C ILE A 227 3.52 -4.99 -5.45
N ILE A 228 2.53 -4.66 -6.24
CA ILE A 228 2.00 -5.42 -7.36
C ILE A 228 2.41 -4.68 -8.64
N ALA A 229 2.79 -5.41 -9.67
CA ALA A 229 3.14 -4.82 -10.96
C ALA A 229 2.40 -5.50 -12.11
N ASN A 230 2.19 -4.76 -13.19
CA ASN A 230 1.80 -5.35 -14.46
C ASN A 230 2.94 -6.26 -14.93
N GLU A 231 2.65 -7.50 -15.35
CA GLU A 231 3.66 -8.51 -15.70
C GLU A 231 4.55 -8.08 -16.87
N GLU A 232 3.96 -7.57 -17.94
CA GLU A 232 4.69 -7.13 -19.13
C GLU A 232 5.63 -5.97 -18.77
N TYR A 233 5.13 -5.01 -17.98
CA TYR A 233 5.93 -3.89 -17.50
C TYR A 233 7.06 -4.36 -16.58
N PHE A 234 6.80 -5.30 -15.67
CA PHE A 234 7.81 -5.87 -14.79
C PHE A 234 8.93 -6.54 -15.58
N HIS A 235 8.61 -7.39 -16.56
CA HIS A 235 9.61 -8.11 -17.35
C HIS A 235 10.42 -7.17 -18.24
N ALA A 236 9.79 -6.15 -18.82
CA ALA A 236 10.47 -5.13 -19.62
C ALA A 236 11.43 -4.25 -18.79
N HIS A 237 11.16 -4.07 -17.49
CA HIS A 237 11.89 -3.16 -16.61
C HIS A 237 12.57 -3.88 -15.43
N LYS A 238 12.85 -5.17 -15.57
CA LYS A 238 13.33 -6.01 -14.46
C LYS A 238 14.52 -5.41 -13.70
N ALA A 239 15.49 -4.85 -14.39
CA ALA A 239 16.65 -4.21 -13.78
C ALA A 239 16.25 -3.02 -12.88
N GLN A 240 15.26 -2.22 -13.30
CA GLN A 240 14.74 -1.10 -12.50
C GLN A 240 14.01 -1.61 -11.25
N PHE A 241 13.24 -2.72 -11.35
CA PHE A 241 12.60 -3.34 -10.19
C PHE A 241 13.61 -3.91 -9.21
N ASP A 242 14.71 -4.50 -9.65
CA ASP A 242 15.78 -5.00 -8.77
C ASP A 242 16.46 -3.84 -8.02
N ILE A 243 16.75 -2.73 -8.70
CA ILE A 243 17.27 -1.51 -8.07
C ILE A 243 16.24 -0.94 -7.09
N PHE A 244 14.98 -0.82 -7.50
CA PHE A 244 13.92 -0.26 -6.66
C PHE A 244 13.67 -1.09 -5.40
N HIS A 245 13.71 -2.43 -5.51
CA HIS A 245 13.60 -3.30 -4.35
C HIS A 245 14.74 -3.05 -3.34
N GLN A 246 15.98 -2.89 -3.82
CA GLN A 246 17.11 -2.55 -2.95
C GLN A 246 16.96 -1.13 -2.36
N ASP A 247 16.45 -0.18 -3.13
CA ASP A 247 16.16 1.18 -2.65
C ASP A 247 15.10 1.17 -1.56
N LEU A 248 14.05 0.34 -1.68
CA LEU A 248 13.04 0.14 -0.63
C LEU A 248 13.66 -0.44 0.66
N LYS A 249 14.57 -1.42 0.56
CA LYS A 249 15.28 -1.97 1.74
C LYS A 249 16.13 -0.91 2.41
N ASN A 250 16.89 -0.14 1.64
CA ASN A 250 17.71 0.95 2.15
C ASN A 250 16.84 2.06 2.78
N ALA A 251 15.72 2.40 2.13
CA ALA A 251 14.74 3.36 2.66
C ALA A 251 14.16 2.90 4.01
N LEU A 252 13.76 1.64 4.14
CA LEU A 252 13.26 1.11 5.40
C LEU A 252 14.32 1.21 6.52
N ASN A 253 15.56 0.79 6.26
CA ASN A 253 16.65 0.90 7.22
C ASN A 253 16.89 2.36 7.63
N TRP A 254 16.87 3.29 6.67
CA TRP A 254 17.02 4.72 6.92
C TRP A 254 15.85 5.28 7.76
N ILE A 255 14.60 4.89 7.45
CA ILE A 255 13.39 5.30 8.18
C ILE A 255 13.48 4.93 9.67
N LEU A 256 13.94 3.72 9.98
CA LEU A 256 13.99 3.23 11.36
C LEU A 256 14.92 4.07 12.26
N VAL A 257 15.98 4.65 11.70
CA VAL A 257 16.93 5.50 12.42
C VAL A 257 16.69 7.00 12.23
N ASN A 258 15.93 7.40 11.21
CA ASN A 258 15.64 8.81 10.87
C ASN A 258 14.12 9.12 10.92
N ARG A 259 13.44 8.66 11.96
CA ARG A 259 11.97 8.67 12.07
C ARG A 259 11.32 10.02 11.82
N GLN A 260 11.88 11.09 12.38
CA GLN A 260 11.39 12.46 12.22
C GLN A 260 11.51 12.95 10.76
N SER A 261 12.65 12.71 10.14
CA SER A 261 12.87 13.07 8.74
C SER A 261 11.97 12.26 7.80
N ALA A 262 11.76 10.97 8.11
CA ALA A 262 10.82 10.12 7.39
C ALA A 262 9.36 10.63 7.50
N ALA A 263 8.95 11.07 8.69
CA ALA A 263 7.64 11.66 8.91
C ALA A 263 7.43 12.96 8.11
N LYS A 264 8.44 13.83 8.03
CA LYS A 264 8.42 15.05 7.19
C LYS A 264 8.20 14.72 5.71
N ILE A 265 8.88 13.67 5.20
CA ILE A 265 8.67 13.18 3.83
C ILE A 265 7.25 12.63 3.69
N GLY A 266 6.84 11.76 4.61
CA GLY A 266 5.54 11.09 4.59
C GLY A 266 4.34 12.04 4.61
N LYS A 267 4.46 13.18 5.30
CA LYS A 267 3.41 14.22 5.39
C LYS A 267 3.02 14.80 4.02
N ASN A 268 3.92 14.77 3.04
CA ASN A 268 3.60 15.24 1.69
C ASN A 268 2.68 14.28 0.92
N TYR A 269 2.51 13.05 1.41
CA TYR A 269 1.78 11.98 0.75
C TYR A 269 0.60 11.45 1.57
N LEU A 270 0.68 11.49 2.90
CA LEU A 270 -0.31 10.88 3.78
C LEU A 270 -1.08 11.93 4.59
N PRO A 271 -2.42 11.76 4.76
CA PRO A 271 -3.28 12.71 5.46
C PRO A 271 -3.14 12.58 6.99
N ALA A 272 -1.91 12.64 7.51
CA ALA A 272 -1.63 12.54 8.94
C ALA A 272 -0.53 13.53 9.35
N PRO A 273 -0.60 14.11 10.57
CA PRO A 273 0.46 15.00 11.07
C PRO A 273 1.74 14.23 11.36
N GLU A 274 2.89 14.91 11.27
CA GLU A 274 4.21 14.31 11.50
C GLU A 274 4.31 13.49 12.79
N PRO A 275 3.80 13.93 13.95
CA PRO A 275 3.84 13.12 15.17
C PRO A 275 3.09 11.78 15.02
N ALA A 276 1.97 11.75 14.28
CA ALA A 276 1.24 10.51 14.02
C ALA A 276 2.01 9.57 13.10
N LEU A 277 2.74 10.12 12.12
CA LEU A 277 3.60 9.33 11.25
C LEU A 277 4.76 8.70 12.03
N VAL A 278 5.40 9.47 12.94
CA VAL A 278 6.45 8.94 13.82
C VAL A 278 5.91 7.80 14.70
N MET A 279 4.77 8.01 15.36
CA MET A 279 4.13 6.99 16.20
C MET A 279 3.70 5.76 15.39
N GLY A 280 3.19 5.99 14.19
CA GLY A 280 2.69 4.92 13.32
C GLY A 280 3.76 3.95 12.82
N LEU A 281 5.04 4.35 12.83
CA LEU A 281 6.15 3.45 12.45
C LEU A 281 6.20 2.18 13.32
N ASP A 282 5.88 2.29 14.61
CA ASP A 282 5.90 1.14 15.53
C ASP A 282 4.75 0.16 15.27
N GLY A 283 3.58 0.69 14.87
CA GLY A 283 2.39 -0.11 14.60
C GLY A 283 2.31 -0.66 13.17
N ALA A 284 3.13 -0.15 12.26
CA ALA A 284 3.00 -0.44 10.83
C ALA A 284 3.62 -1.77 10.38
N ARG A 285 4.43 -2.44 11.24
CA ARG A 285 5.11 -3.71 10.91
C ARG A 285 5.71 -3.70 9.50
N LEU A 286 6.44 -2.61 9.19
CA LEU A 286 7.07 -2.41 7.88
C LEU A 286 8.10 -3.50 7.61
N THR A 287 8.12 -3.96 6.38
CA THR A 287 9.08 -4.92 5.84
C THR A 287 9.36 -4.62 4.39
N VAL A 288 10.43 -5.17 3.84
CA VAL A 288 10.68 -5.19 2.40
C VAL A 288 11.21 -6.58 2.07
N THR A 289 10.32 -7.46 1.66
CA THR A 289 10.66 -8.86 1.38
C THR A 289 10.07 -9.25 0.03
N LYS A 290 10.87 -9.88 -0.83
CA LYS A 290 10.37 -10.35 -2.13
C LYS A 290 9.21 -11.31 -1.97
N GLY A 291 8.24 -11.27 -2.88
CA GLY A 291 7.08 -12.16 -2.85
C GLY A 291 7.48 -13.64 -2.87
N SER A 292 8.51 -13.99 -3.63
CA SER A 292 9.07 -15.34 -3.71
C SER A 292 9.70 -15.82 -2.39
N GLU A 293 10.35 -14.94 -1.63
CA GLU A 293 10.99 -15.28 -0.34
C GLU A 293 9.97 -15.61 0.77
N VAL A 294 8.77 -15.01 0.70
CA VAL A 294 7.69 -15.21 1.70
C VAL A 294 6.48 -15.89 1.10
N LYS A 295 6.65 -16.58 -0.02
CA LYS A 295 5.57 -17.24 -0.75
C LYS A 295 4.76 -18.20 0.13
N ASN A 296 5.43 -19.01 0.94
CA ASN A 296 4.76 -19.99 1.80
C ASN A 296 3.85 -19.33 2.84
N GLU A 297 4.31 -18.26 3.49
CA GLU A 297 3.51 -17.49 4.44
C GLU A 297 2.32 -16.80 3.76
N ILE A 298 2.53 -16.28 2.55
CA ILE A 298 1.47 -15.66 1.75
C ILE A 298 0.43 -16.70 1.34
N LEU A 299 0.85 -17.86 0.84
CA LEU A 299 -0.07 -18.93 0.46
C LEU A 299 -0.87 -19.45 1.66
N LYS A 300 -0.24 -19.64 2.82
CA LYS A 300 -0.95 -20.02 4.04
C LYS A 300 -1.99 -18.98 4.46
N PHE A 301 -1.68 -17.69 4.33
CA PHE A 301 -2.66 -16.61 4.55
C PHE A 301 -3.80 -16.70 3.54
N TYR A 302 -3.52 -16.93 2.26
CA TYR A 302 -4.55 -17.05 1.23
C TYR A 302 -5.43 -18.30 1.39
N GLU A 303 -4.88 -19.42 1.84
CA GLU A 303 -5.65 -20.63 2.20
C GLU A 303 -6.68 -20.33 3.30
N ILE A 304 -6.29 -19.56 4.31
CA ILE A 304 -7.21 -19.11 5.35
C ILE A 304 -8.32 -18.25 4.75
N LEU A 305 -7.97 -17.29 3.88
CA LEU A 305 -8.96 -16.45 3.21
C LEU A 305 -9.90 -17.27 2.31
N MET A 306 -9.39 -18.28 1.60
CA MET A 306 -10.19 -19.20 0.78
C MET A 306 -11.21 -19.97 1.62
N GLN A 307 -10.82 -20.46 2.79
CA GLN A 307 -11.74 -21.15 3.72
C GLN A 307 -12.79 -20.19 4.31
N PHE A 308 -12.41 -18.93 4.48
CA PHE A 308 -13.32 -17.90 4.98
C PHE A 308 -14.30 -17.42 3.91
N ASN A 309 -13.80 -16.98 2.75
CA ASN A 309 -14.58 -16.50 1.61
C ASN A 309 -13.75 -16.54 0.30
N PRO A 310 -13.95 -17.53 -0.58
CA PRO A 310 -13.19 -17.68 -1.82
C PRO A 310 -13.24 -16.46 -2.75
N LYS A 311 -14.31 -15.67 -2.70
CA LYS A 311 -14.48 -14.48 -3.55
C LYS A 311 -13.41 -13.42 -3.30
N LEU A 312 -12.78 -13.42 -2.10
CA LEU A 312 -11.70 -12.48 -1.75
C LEU A 312 -10.48 -12.64 -2.66
N LEU A 313 -10.27 -13.83 -3.19
CA LEU A 313 -9.16 -14.17 -4.08
C LEU A 313 -9.63 -14.46 -5.53
N GLY A 314 -10.89 -14.15 -5.87
CA GLY A 314 -11.42 -14.47 -7.20
C GLY A 314 -11.68 -15.97 -7.39
N GLY A 315 -11.96 -16.71 -6.31
CA GLY A 315 -12.41 -18.11 -6.32
C GLY A 315 -11.32 -19.18 -6.29
N LYS A 316 -10.04 -18.84 -6.38
CA LYS A 316 -8.91 -19.78 -6.35
C LYS A 316 -7.64 -19.16 -5.78
N LEU A 317 -6.68 -20.00 -5.39
CA LEU A 317 -5.32 -19.56 -5.04
C LEU A 317 -4.59 -19.04 -6.28
N PRO A 318 -3.59 -18.16 -6.12
CA PRO A 318 -2.78 -17.69 -7.24
C PRO A 318 -1.94 -18.84 -7.83
N ASP A 319 -1.70 -18.78 -9.13
CA ASP A 319 -0.70 -19.62 -9.80
C ASP A 319 0.74 -19.16 -9.42
N ASN A 320 1.72 -19.99 -9.80
CA ASN A 320 3.13 -19.71 -9.51
C ASN A 320 3.64 -18.44 -10.17
N GLY A 321 3.08 -18.04 -11.31
CA GLY A 321 3.44 -16.82 -12.03
C GLY A 321 3.00 -15.53 -11.32
N PHE A 322 2.17 -15.62 -10.28
CA PHE A 322 1.80 -14.46 -9.48
C PHE A 322 2.99 -13.84 -8.73
N PHE A 323 3.99 -14.61 -8.37
CA PHE A 323 5.17 -14.14 -7.64
C PHE A 323 6.27 -13.75 -8.63
N LEU A 324 6.38 -12.45 -8.95
CA LEU A 324 7.29 -11.93 -9.99
C LEU A 324 8.74 -11.80 -9.51
N ALA A 325 8.98 -11.63 -8.22
CA ALA A 325 10.29 -11.49 -7.61
C ALA A 325 10.37 -12.15 -6.25
#